data_fab96b5c8336f2fd71968bbeb15d9456
#
_entry.id   fab96b5c8336f2fd71968bbeb15d9456
#
_cell.length_a   1.000
_cell.length_b   1.000
_cell.length_c   1.000
_cell.angle_alpha   90.00
_cell.angle_beta   90.00
_cell.angle_gamma   90.00
#
_symmetry.space_group_name_H-M   'P 1'
#
loop_
_entity.id
_entity.type
_entity.pdbx_description
1 polymer ?
#
loop_
_entity_poly.entity_id
_entity_poly.type
_entity_poly.pdbx_seq_one_letter_code
_entity_poly.pdbx_strand_id
1 'polypeptide(L)'
;MSEKEQEMTSKKLGLHVGDSFQDTREIREVLDKSVFREERPTHHSQVEAVEEPDFNEASEAIIEDEDPVVSEPELLVESKEEPEQPLSRANRRSRKGRLEARKAETPIVEETAEELEEDVAAEPVRSQSKRPVPLALPLVLSLLISLLHVGVPFLTRFATNQQSQDLYAGWAMTKGQVPFGDFYGTNGLLYYTINWLGSLAGGRWILMLLQAIALFFAGTYLYRVVRLLVGDKGTAKNIQLLFYFLVLGLGFGGVYVTFFSLPFLFASMNFILVYLIGDRKDEDFILYGAIAAVAFLIEPMTSALFYLLAFLGLAGFNIKEKRWARGFYQLLAALLGFSLVFYPIGYVTVWNQTFGYAINQVTYVFNALNFTNGQTFSNAIYYGLLALAFGLVSAFLMSFTKQENSARRIFRFMGWLGSLVVLIVSIGLPEQGAYQLLPILPFVLPLFAIWFSRGGEADEGMEGRSRKKKNKEVWAAYFTSQAFLPLVALVYLLAFPVVQDQVLQPGQSSERSEIASYIQKHSKSKDTIYAWDTSATLYQESDRLAASALLTPTSYMGIYENRTNVTQQIDRSEPKYIVVNNQVELTSNMKKLLKENYRLVDKKYQHFKLYQRA
;
A
#
# COMPACT_ATOMS: atom_id res chain seq x y z
N MET A 1 13.64 15.06 27.08
CA MET A 1 13.11 14.87 28.46
C MET A 1 14.10 14.03 29.24
N SER A 2 14.42 14.43 30.48
CA SER A 2 15.34 13.68 31.31
C SER A 2 14.65 12.51 32.02
N GLU A 3 15.41 11.45 32.36
CA GLU A 3 14.86 10.27 33.08
C GLU A 3 14.04 10.63 34.33
N LYS A 4 14.39 11.72 35.01
CA LYS A 4 13.66 12.22 36.19
C LYS A 4 12.28 12.79 35.90
N GLU A 5 12.05 13.34 34.72
CA GLU A 5 10.75 13.85 34.31
C GLU A 5 9.80 12.71 33.95
N GLN A 6 10.34 11.62 33.40
CA GLN A 6 9.56 10.41 33.08
C GLN A 6 9.14 9.63 34.32
N GLU A 7 10.02 9.55 35.33
CA GLU A 7 9.70 8.89 36.61
C GLU A 7 8.64 9.65 37.41
N MET A 8 8.63 10.99 37.32
CA MET A 8 7.58 11.81 37.94
C MET A 8 6.23 11.68 37.24
N THR A 9 6.22 11.48 35.93
CA THR A 9 4.98 11.28 35.16
C THR A 9 4.35 9.93 35.48
N SER A 10 5.14 8.88 35.65
CA SER A 10 4.70 7.55 36.04
C SER A 10 4.06 7.54 37.46
N LYS A 11 4.65 8.26 38.42
CA LYS A 11 4.11 8.39 39.78
C LYS A 11 2.81 9.20 39.86
N LYS A 12 2.59 10.16 38.96
CA LYS A 12 1.35 10.96 38.90
C LYS A 12 0.15 10.17 38.36
N LEU A 13 0.37 9.09 37.61
CA LEU A 13 -0.69 8.27 37.00
C LEU A 13 -1.32 7.26 37.95
N GLY A 14 -0.84 7.09 39.18
CA GLY A 14 -1.47 6.26 40.23
C GLY A 14 -1.56 4.77 39.88
N LEU A 15 -0.69 4.27 39.00
CA LEU A 15 -0.69 2.87 38.57
C LEU A 15 -0.17 1.99 39.71
N HIS A 16 -1.08 1.29 40.39
CA HIS A 16 -0.72 0.21 41.30
C HIS A 16 -0.20 -0.99 40.51
N VAL A 17 1.05 -1.34 40.76
CA VAL A 17 1.71 -2.53 40.20
C VAL A 17 1.17 -3.74 40.96
N GLY A 18 0.23 -4.49 40.39
CA GLY A 18 -0.28 -5.68 41.06
C GLY A 18 -1.33 -6.54 40.35
N ASP A 19 -1.96 -6.04 39.30
CA ASP A 19 -3.05 -6.81 38.69
C ASP A 19 -2.61 -7.55 37.40
N SER A 20 -3.04 -8.81 37.32
CA SER A 20 -2.61 -9.76 36.30
C SER A 20 -3.15 -9.39 34.90
N PHE A 21 -2.32 -9.61 33.89
CA PHE A 21 -2.53 -9.37 32.45
C PHE A 21 -3.69 -10.18 31.83
N GLN A 22 -4.63 -10.68 32.64
CA GLN A 22 -5.74 -11.49 32.14
C GLN A 22 -6.94 -10.67 31.61
N ASP A 23 -6.99 -9.38 31.88
CA ASP A 23 -8.07 -8.52 31.37
C ASP A 23 -7.52 -7.43 30.44
N THR A 24 -7.44 -7.77 29.15
CA THR A 24 -7.07 -6.84 28.06
C THR A 24 -7.95 -5.58 28.03
N ARG A 25 -9.14 -5.61 28.65
CA ARG A 25 -10.05 -4.46 28.74
C ARG A 25 -9.53 -3.41 29.72
N GLU A 26 -9.00 -3.82 30.90
CA GLU A 26 -8.47 -2.87 31.89
C GLU A 26 -7.22 -2.16 31.38
N ILE A 27 -6.33 -2.86 30.66
CA ILE A 27 -5.16 -2.25 30.06
C ILE A 27 -5.54 -1.28 28.94
N ARG A 28 -6.53 -1.64 28.12
CA ARG A 28 -7.09 -0.74 27.10
C ARG A 28 -7.64 0.53 27.74
N GLU A 29 -8.38 0.41 28.84
CA GLU A 29 -8.97 1.55 29.52
C GLU A 29 -7.92 2.49 30.16
N VAL A 30 -6.81 1.95 30.68
CA VAL A 30 -5.70 2.73 31.26
C VAL A 30 -4.90 3.46 30.18
N LEU A 31 -4.62 2.81 29.05
CA LEU A 31 -3.92 3.42 27.94
C LEU A 31 -4.77 4.47 27.22
N ASP A 32 -6.06 4.23 27.08
CA ASP A 32 -7.01 5.17 26.46
C ASP A 32 -7.12 6.47 27.29
N LYS A 33 -7.14 6.37 28.63
CA LYS A 33 -7.09 7.55 29.53
C LYS A 33 -5.77 8.33 29.43
N SER A 34 -4.67 7.70 29.05
CA SER A 34 -3.37 8.37 28.89
C SER A 34 -3.22 9.10 27.56
N VAL A 35 -3.84 8.59 26.48
CA VAL A 35 -3.75 9.17 25.13
C VAL A 35 -4.69 10.37 24.96
N PHE A 36 -5.84 10.41 25.66
CA PHE A 36 -6.81 11.51 25.55
C PHE A 36 -6.68 12.61 26.62
N ARG A 37 -5.71 12.52 27.54
CA ARG A 37 -5.37 13.62 28.42
C ARG A 37 -4.28 14.50 27.80
N GLU A 38 -4.61 15.31 26.84
CA GLU A 38 -3.94 16.58 26.63
C GLU A 38 -4.28 17.46 27.84
N GLU A 39 -3.35 17.60 28.76
CA GLU A 39 -3.43 18.60 29.82
C GLU A 39 -3.43 19.98 29.16
N ARG A 40 -4.54 20.70 29.23
CA ARG A 40 -4.51 22.16 29.10
C ARG A 40 -3.54 22.67 30.18
N PRO A 41 -2.53 23.45 29.84
CA PRO A 41 -1.66 24.03 30.85
C PRO A 41 -2.47 25.02 31.68
N THR A 42 -2.80 24.67 32.90
CA THR A 42 -3.25 25.62 33.91
C THR A 42 -2.04 26.42 34.36
N HIS A 43 -1.75 27.52 33.72
CA HIS A 43 -0.89 28.54 34.23
C HIS A 43 -1.62 29.28 35.37
N HIS A 44 -1.40 28.88 36.61
CA HIS A 44 -1.50 29.77 37.75
C HIS A 44 -0.15 30.44 37.92
N SER A 45 0.04 31.60 37.32
CA SER A 45 0.97 32.62 37.72
C SER A 45 0.17 33.88 38.01
N GLN A 46 0.29 34.37 39.24
CA GLN A 46 -0.19 35.68 39.67
C GLN A 46 0.38 36.72 38.69
N VAL A 47 -0.49 37.43 38.02
CA VAL A 47 -0.21 38.69 37.34
C VAL A 47 -1.20 39.70 37.88
N GLU A 48 -0.64 40.82 38.35
CA GLU A 48 -1.35 41.98 38.86
C GLU A 48 -2.44 42.47 37.89
N ALA A 49 -3.51 43.00 38.50
CA ALA A 49 -4.65 43.60 37.80
C ALA A 49 -4.17 44.78 36.93
N VAL A 50 -4.33 44.59 35.62
CA VAL A 50 -4.35 45.67 34.65
C VAL A 50 -5.80 45.75 34.19
N GLU A 51 -6.42 46.92 34.40
CA GLU A 51 -7.79 47.26 34.03
C GLU A 51 -8.02 46.95 32.53
N GLU A 52 -9.02 46.11 32.25
CA GLU A 52 -9.54 45.95 30.87
C GLU A 52 -10.33 47.18 30.48
N PRO A 53 -10.15 47.72 29.27
CA PRO A 53 -11.04 48.76 28.76
C PRO A 53 -12.40 48.13 28.39
N ASP A 54 -13.42 48.80 28.86
CA ASP A 54 -14.86 48.47 28.73
C ASP A 54 -15.28 48.49 27.26
N PHE A 55 -15.57 47.35 26.65
CA PHE A 55 -16.00 47.16 25.27
C PHE A 55 -17.52 47.25 25.08
N ASN A 56 -18.25 47.76 26.06
CA ASN A 56 -19.71 47.84 26.05
C ASN A 56 -20.29 49.19 25.53
N GLU A 57 -19.47 50.14 25.12
CA GLU A 57 -20.02 51.43 24.60
C GLU A 57 -20.08 51.54 23.07
N ALA A 58 -19.74 50.47 22.28
CA ALA A 58 -19.77 50.57 20.82
C ALA A 58 -20.93 49.80 20.13
N SER A 59 -21.90 49.25 20.87
CA SER A 59 -23.00 48.48 20.27
C SER A 59 -24.40 49.12 20.43
N GLU A 60 -24.53 50.35 20.96
CA GLU A 60 -25.83 51.01 21.12
C GLU A 60 -26.09 52.22 20.18
N ALA A 61 -25.29 52.46 19.16
CA ALA A 61 -25.43 53.63 18.30
C ALA A 61 -25.83 53.38 16.83
N ILE A 62 -26.35 52.21 16.48
CA ILE A 62 -26.86 51.91 15.12
C ILE A 62 -28.13 51.07 15.20
N ILE A 63 -29.21 51.63 15.77
CA ILE A 63 -30.60 51.22 15.53
C ILE A 63 -31.48 52.42 15.79
N GLU A 64 -31.63 53.25 14.82
CA GLU A 64 -32.77 54.17 14.59
C GLU A 64 -32.54 54.79 13.22
N ASP A 65 -33.25 54.25 12.21
CA ASP A 65 -33.96 55.01 11.21
C ASP A 65 -34.66 54.09 10.20
N GLU A 66 -35.97 54.04 10.36
CA GLU A 66 -37.06 54.03 9.38
C GLU A 66 -37.07 53.08 8.19
N ASP A 67 -37.99 52.13 8.25
CA ASP A 67 -38.68 51.56 7.08
C ASP A 67 -39.34 52.62 6.19
N PRO A 68 -39.40 52.38 4.88
CA PRO A 68 -40.71 52.38 4.27
C PRO A 68 -41.01 51.15 3.41
N VAL A 69 -42.12 50.57 3.74
CA VAL A 69 -43.01 49.70 2.97
C VAL A 69 -43.05 50.11 1.50
N VAL A 70 -42.67 49.20 0.58
CA VAL A 70 -43.12 49.24 -0.81
C VAL A 70 -43.61 47.86 -1.22
N SER A 71 -44.89 47.85 -1.51
CA SER A 71 -45.77 46.81 -1.99
C SER A 71 -45.30 46.07 -3.22
N GLU A 72 -45.58 44.76 -3.21
CA GLU A 72 -45.62 43.87 -4.40
C GLU A 72 -46.56 44.42 -5.49
N PRO A 73 -46.27 44.15 -6.77
CA PRO A 73 -47.33 43.95 -7.75
C PRO A 73 -47.42 42.51 -8.19
N GLU A 74 -48.56 41.92 -7.93
CA GLU A 74 -49.10 40.77 -8.64
C GLU A 74 -48.99 40.97 -10.16
N LEU A 75 -48.42 40.01 -10.86
CA LEU A 75 -48.54 39.89 -12.30
C LEU A 75 -49.30 38.59 -12.62
N LEU A 76 -50.54 38.84 -13.04
CA LEU A 76 -51.50 37.93 -13.64
C LEU A 76 -50.86 37.13 -14.78
N VAL A 77 -51.05 35.82 -14.71
CA VAL A 77 -50.83 34.88 -15.80
C VAL A 77 -52.01 34.95 -16.74
N GLU A 78 -51.81 35.47 -17.92
CA GLU A 78 -52.75 35.40 -19.03
C GLU A 78 -52.29 34.32 -19.99
N SER A 79 -53.01 33.20 -19.98
CA SER A 79 -52.88 32.10 -20.94
C SER A 79 -53.47 32.52 -22.28
N LYS A 80 -52.68 32.51 -23.34
CA LYS A 80 -53.17 32.48 -24.70
C LYS A 80 -52.89 31.12 -25.34
N GLU A 81 -53.94 30.34 -25.47
CA GLU A 81 -54.01 29.22 -26.37
C GLU A 81 -54.00 29.71 -27.83
N GLU A 82 -53.11 29.23 -28.64
CA GLU A 82 -53.19 29.32 -30.10
C GLU A 82 -53.34 27.90 -30.70
N PRO A 83 -54.20 27.69 -31.72
CA PRO A 83 -54.71 26.39 -32.07
C PRO A 83 -53.79 25.59 -33.00
N GLU A 84 -53.73 24.29 -32.76
CA GLU A 84 -53.10 23.30 -33.63
C GLU A 84 -53.69 23.28 -35.03
N GLN A 85 -52.85 23.42 -36.06
CA GLN A 85 -53.20 23.06 -37.43
C GLN A 85 -52.53 21.73 -37.81
N PRO A 86 -53.28 20.81 -38.45
CA PRO A 86 -52.81 19.48 -38.81
C PRO A 86 -51.92 19.52 -40.06
N LEU A 87 -50.66 19.11 -39.93
CA LEU A 87 -49.73 18.93 -41.03
C LEU A 87 -50.14 17.69 -41.90
N SER A 88 -50.48 17.98 -43.13
CA SER A 88 -50.96 17.06 -44.14
C SER A 88 -49.93 16.01 -44.55
N ARG A 89 -50.46 14.81 -44.81
CA ARG A 89 -49.79 13.54 -45.19
C ARG A 89 -49.13 13.52 -46.59
N ALA A 90 -48.71 14.66 -47.17
CA ALA A 90 -48.30 14.74 -48.57
C ALA A 90 -46.79 14.73 -48.87
N ASN A 91 -45.88 14.73 -47.84
CA ASN A 91 -44.43 14.90 -48.09
C ASN A 91 -43.57 13.64 -47.88
N ARG A 92 -44.19 12.43 -47.86
CA ARG A 92 -43.43 11.18 -47.68
C ARG A 92 -43.16 10.38 -48.98
N ARG A 93 -43.63 10.88 -50.15
CA ARG A 93 -43.41 10.18 -51.44
C ARG A 93 -42.36 10.79 -52.37
N SER A 94 -41.74 11.94 -52.03
CA SER A 94 -40.79 12.62 -52.91
C SER A 94 -39.31 12.24 -52.66
N ARG A 95 -38.98 11.42 -51.64
CA ARG A 95 -37.59 11.08 -51.31
C ARG A 95 -37.11 9.71 -51.86
N LYS A 96 -38.01 8.89 -52.40
CA LYS A 96 -37.68 7.59 -53.02
C LYS A 96 -37.43 7.65 -54.52
N GLY A 97 -37.86 8.70 -55.22
CA GLY A 97 -37.71 8.84 -56.68
C GLY A 97 -36.39 9.52 -57.13
N ARG A 98 -35.50 9.94 -56.20
CA ARG A 98 -34.26 10.67 -56.54
C ARG A 98 -32.98 9.82 -56.41
N LEU A 99 -33.11 8.55 -56.07
CA LEU A 99 -32.00 7.61 -55.95
C LEU A 99 -31.87 6.61 -57.11
N GLU A 100 -32.85 6.53 -58.02
CA GLU A 100 -32.82 5.62 -59.20
C GLU A 100 -32.47 6.32 -60.52
N ALA A 101 -32.35 7.66 -60.57
CA ALA A 101 -32.06 8.39 -61.80
C ALA A 101 -30.59 8.77 -61.98
N ARG A 102 -29.66 8.15 -61.21
CA ARG A 102 -28.21 8.47 -61.27
C ARG A 102 -27.33 7.25 -61.56
N LYS A 103 -27.88 6.28 -62.32
CA LYS A 103 -27.13 5.09 -62.76
C LYS A 103 -27.20 4.92 -64.28
N ALA A 104 -26.94 5.95 -65.04
CA ALA A 104 -26.62 5.83 -66.45
C ALA A 104 -25.92 7.13 -66.87
N GLU A 105 -24.61 7.07 -66.97
CA GLU A 105 -23.75 7.78 -67.91
C GLU A 105 -22.35 7.87 -67.34
N THR A 106 -21.49 7.00 -67.82
CA THR A 106 -20.02 7.12 -67.72
C THR A 106 -19.52 7.89 -68.96
N PRO A 107 -18.52 8.77 -68.75
CA PRO A 107 -17.41 8.80 -69.65
C PRO A 107 -16.08 8.59 -68.91
N ILE A 108 -15.23 7.79 -69.53
CA ILE A 108 -13.84 7.50 -69.27
C ILE A 108 -13.04 8.80 -69.35
N VAL A 109 -12.36 9.19 -68.26
CA VAL A 109 -11.25 10.14 -68.29
C VAL A 109 -10.13 9.56 -67.46
N GLU A 110 -8.94 9.61 -68.01
CA GLU A 110 -7.65 9.12 -67.53
C GLU A 110 -7.34 9.52 -66.10
N GLU A 111 -6.94 8.52 -65.35
CA GLU A 111 -6.55 8.57 -63.96
C GLU A 111 -5.09 8.98 -63.87
N THR A 112 -4.83 10.23 -63.49
CA THR A 112 -3.59 10.65 -62.88
C THR A 112 -3.55 10.13 -61.44
N ALA A 113 -2.49 9.36 -61.18
CA ALA A 113 -2.19 8.85 -59.86
C ALA A 113 -1.88 10.02 -58.89
N GLU A 114 -2.85 10.45 -58.16
CA GLU A 114 -2.69 11.26 -56.97
C GLU A 114 -3.24 10.50 -55.77
N GLU A 115 -2.26 10.04 -54.96
CA GLU A 115 -2.34 9.92 -53.49
C GLU A 115 -3.67 9.46 -52.90
N LEU A 116 -3.87 8.16 -52.84
CA LEU A 116 -4.54 7.55 -51.72
C LEU A 116 -3.57 7.54 -50.53
N GLU A 117 -3.38 8.67 -49.89
CA GLU A 117 -3.13 8.67 -48.44
C GLU A 117 -4.35 8.01 -47.77
N GLU A 118 -4.29 6.70 -47.67
CA GLU A 118 -5.09 5.98 -46.69
C GLU A 118 -4.70 6.54 -45.33
N ASP A 119 -5.48 7.51 -44.90
CA ASP A 119 -5.53 7.99 -43.53
C ASP A 119 -5.75 6.74 -42.66
N VAL A 120 -4.65 6.11 -42.22
CA VAL A 120 -4.69 5.10 -41.17
C VAL A 120 -5.10 5.84 -39.92
N ALA A 121 -6.40 6.18 -39.88
CA ALA A 121 -7.06 6.80 -38.77
C ALA A 121 -6.72 5.94 -37.55
N ALA A 122 -5.85 6.45 -36.69
CA ALA A 122 -5.53 5.84 -35.43
C ALA A 122 -6.83 5.41 -34.78
N GLU A 123 -7.05 4.09 -34.64
CA GLU A 123 -8.30 3.55 -34.10
C GLU A 123 -8.72 4.37 -32.87
N PRO A 124 -9.93 4.87 -32.80
CA PRO A 124 -10.36 5.75 -31.72
C PRO A 124 -10.04 5.08 -30.40
N VAL A 125 -9.32 5.77 -29.53
CA VAL A 125 -8.78 5.30 -28.22
C VAL A 125 -9.88 4.60 -27.41
N ARG A 126 -11.14 4.97 -27.61
CA ARG A 126 -12.33 4.34 -27.04
C ARG A 126 -12.49 2.85 -27.38
N SER A 127 -11.98 2.38 -28.53
CA SER A 127 -11.99 0.97 -28.91
C SER A 127 -10.91 0.17 -28.18
N GLN A 128 -9.86 0.82 -27.69
CA GLN A 128 -8.73 0.15 -26.99
C GLN A 128 -9.09 -0.28 -25.57
N SER A 129 -9.99 0.43 -24.90
CA SER A 129 -10.46 0.15 -23.53
C SER A 129 -11.19 -1.22 -23.43
N LYS A 130 -11.86 -1.67 -24.49
CA LYS A 130 -12.68 -2.90 -24.53
C LYS A 130 -11.95 -4.15 -25.07
N ARG A 131 -10.68 -4.04 -25.45
CA ARG A 131 -9.97 -5.17 -26.05
C ARG A 131 -9.57 -6.23 -25.03
N PRO A 132 -9.63 -7.54 -25.40
CA PRO A 132 -9.30 -8.63 -24.48
C PRO A 132 -7.82 -8.58 -24.03
N VAL A 133 -7.62 -8.87 -22.76
CA VAL A 133 -6.29 -9.02 -22.14
C VAL A 133 -5.88 -10.50 -22.27
N PRO A 134 -4.64 -10.83 -22.64
CA PRO A 134 -4.15 -12.20 -22.61
C PRO A 134 -4.03 -12.67 -21.15
N LEU A 135 -4.92 -13.55 -20.69
CA LEU A 135 -5.02 -13.97 -19.29
C LEU A 135 -4.07 -15.12 -18.92
N ALA A 136 -3.61 -15.91 -19.91
CA ALA A 136 -2.80 -17.09 -19.65
C ALA A 136 -1.44 -16.75 -18.99
N LEU A 137 -0.77 -15.72 -19.48
CA LEU A 137 0.55 -15.32 -18.95
C LEU A 137 0.47 -14.86 -17.48
N PRO A 138 -0.39 -13.89 -17.09
CA PRO A 138 -0.52 -13.49 -15.69
C PRO A 138 -0.99 -14.63 -14.79
N LEU A 139 -1.85 -15.53 -15.26
CA LEU A 139 -2.30 -16.68 -14.48
C LEU A 139 -1.14 -17.62 -14.14
N VAL A 140 -0.36 -18.03 -15.15
CA VAL A 140 0.76 -18.95 -14.96
C VAL A 140 1.84 -18.33 -14.07
N LEU A 141 2.22 -17.07 -14.32
CA LEU A 141 3.27 -16.41 -13.55
C LEU A 141 2.83 -16.12 -12.11
N SER A 142 1.57 -15.75 -11.88
CA SER A 142 1.05 -15.54 -10.53
C SER A 142 1.05 -16.82 -9.71
N LEU A 143 0.62 -17.94 -10.30
CA LEU A 143 0.65 -19.24 -9.65
C LEU A 143 2.08 -19.70 -9.35
N LEU A 144 2.99 -19.56 -10.33
CA LEU A 144 4.39 -19.94 -10.17
C LEU A 144 5.08 -19.13 -9.07
N ILE A 145 4.93 -17.81 -9.07
CA ILE A 145 5.54 -16.92 -8.08
C ILE A 145 4.95 -17.19 -6.69
N SER A 146 3.62 -17.34 -6.59
CA SER A 146 2.99 -17.63 -5.32
C SER A 146 3.42 -18.99 -4.76
N LEU A 147 3.61 -19.99 -5.63
CA LEU A 147 4.19 -21.27 -5.24
C LEU A 147 5.63 -21.12 -4.73
N LEU A 148 6.45 -20.32 -5.40
CA LEU A 148 7.85 -20.08 -4.98
C LEU A 148 7.94 -19.28 -3.67
N HIS A 149 7.03 -18.32 -3.44
CA HIS A 149 7.04 -17.52 -2.22
C HIS A 149 6.48 -18.28 -1.00
N VAL A 150 5.41 -19.06 -1.20
CA VAL A 150 4.64 -19.69 -0.11
C VAL A 150 4.89 -21.18 -0.01
N GLY A 151 5.32 -21.81 -1.11
CA GLY A 151 5.52 -23.25 -1.23
C GLY A 151 6.53 -23.78 -0.23
N VAL A 152 6.35 -25.05 0.11
CA VAL A 152 7.10 -25.80 1.12
C VAL A 152 8.60 -25.83 0.82
N PRO A 153 9.45 -25.61 1.79
CA PRO A 153 9.35 -25.09 3.15
C PRO A 153 9.66 -23.59 3.25
N PHE A 154 9.72 -22.89 2.12
CA PHE A 154 10.32 -21.57 1.95
C PHE A 154 9.72 -20.52 2.87
N LEU A 155 8.40 -20.45 2.98
CA LEU A 155 7.75 -19.36 3.70
C LEU A 155 8.12 -19.32 5.19
N THR A 156 8.26 -20.44 5.87
CA THR A 156 8.65 -20.45 7.29
C THR A 156 10.15 -20.41 7.50
N ARG A 157 10.89 -21.12 6.67
CA ARG A 157 12.33 -21.27 6.84
C ARG A 157 13.09 -20.00 6.43
N PHE A 158 12.61 -19.33 5.36
CA PHE A 158 13.22 -18.14 4.82
C PHE A 158 12.39 -16.87 5.05
N ALA A 159 11.36 -16.96 5.92
CA ALA A 159 10.54 -15.80 6.27
C ALA A 159 11.40 -14.70 6.91
N THR A 160 11.28 -13.50 6.37
CA THR A 160 11.83 -12.32 7.04
C THR A 160 11.15 -12.10 8.39
N ASN A 161 11.75 -11.28 9.25
CA ASN A 161 11.15 -10.94 10.53
C ASN A 161 9.73 -10.38 10.36
N GLN A 162 9.53 -9.41 9.45
CA GLN A 162 8.21 -8.86 9.15
C GLN A 162 7.22 -9.95 8.72
N GLN A 163 7.62 -10.84 7.80
CA GLN A 163 6.75 -11.92 7.34
C GLN A 163 6.37 -12.87 8.47
N SER A 164 7.31 -13.20 9.38
CA SER A 164 7.02 -14.09 10.51
C SER A 164 6.00 -13.47 11.47
N GLN A 165 6.02 -12.15 11.65
CA GLN A 165 5.04 -11.43 12.45
C GLN A 165 3.67 -11.37 11.77
N ASP A 166 3.62 -11.14 10.46
CA ASP A 166 2.37 -11.13 9.70
C ASP A 166 1.70 -12.52 9.72
N LEU A 167 2.49 -13.60 9.63
CA LEU A 167 1.98 -14.96 9.78
C LEU A 167 1.47 -15.23 11.21
N TYR A 168 2.22 -14.77 12.23
CA TYR A 168 1.74 -14.84 13.62
C TYR A 168 0.41 -14.10 13.77
N ALA A 169 0.28 -12.89 13.25
CA ALA A 169 -0.94 -12.09 13.33
C ALA A 169 -2.16 -12.86 12.80
N GLY A 170 -2.05 -13.45 11.61
CA GLY A 170 -3.12 -14.27 11.04
C GLY A 170 -3.48 -15.47 11.90
N TRP A 171 -2.48 -16.20 12.41
CA TRP A 171 -2.69 -17.34 13.29
C TRP A 171 -3.27 -16.93 14.65
N ALA A 172 -2.76 -15.87 15.29
CA ALA A 172 -3.23 -15.37 16.57
C ALA A 172 -4.68 -14.90 16.53
N MET A 173 -5.13 -14.33 15.41
CA MET A 173 -6.53 -14.02 15.18
C MET A 173 -7.43 -15.26 15.17
N THR A 174 -6.93 -16.45 14.76
CA THR A 174 -7.70 -17.70 14.90
C THR A 174 -7.86 -18.15 16.35
N LYS A 175 -7.02 -17.63 17.25
CA LYS A 175 -7.09 -17.86 18.71
C LYS A 175 -7.86 -16.74 19.43
N GLY A 176 -8.49 -15.81 18.70
CA GLY A 176 -9.31 -14.72 19.24
C GLY A 176 -8.53 -13.42 19.54
N GLN A 177 -7.25 -13.32 19.17
CA GLN A 177 -6.51 -12.08 19.32
C GLN A 177 -6.97 -11.01 18.31
N VAL A 178 -6.88 -9.75 18.73
CA VAL A 178 -7.37 -8.59 17.97
C VAL A 178 -6.20 -7.77 17.44
N PRO A 179 -6.22 -7.40 16.15
CA PRO A 179 -5.19 -6.52 15.56
C PRO A 179 -5.07 -5.20 16.31
N PHE A 180 -3.85 -4.69 16.38
CA PHE A 180 -3.48 -3.43 17.04
C PHE A 180 -3.58 -3.44 18.58
N GLY A 181 -4.38 -4.32 19.16
CA GLY A 181 -4.49 -4.48 20.61
C GLY A 181 -3.56 -5.54 21.17
N ASP A 182 -3.68 -6.75 20.66
CA ASP A 182 -2.95 -7.91 21.19
C ASP A 182 -1.61 -8.13 20.47
N PHE A 183 -1.44 -7.59 19.27
CA PHE A 183 -0.17 -7.56 18.54
C PHE A 183 -0.01 -6.24 17.78
N TYR A 184 1.23 -5.76 17.76
CA TYR A 184 1.62 -4.53 17.06
C TYR A 184 1.65 -4.77 15.55
N GLY A 185 1.10 -3.83 14.77
CA GLY A 185 1.09 -3.95 13.33
C GLY A 185 0.89 -2.63 12.61
N THR A 186 1.64 -2.42 11.53
CA THR A 186 1.66 -1.16 10.76
C THR A 186 0.82 -1.22 9.48
N ASN A 187 0.24 -2.39 9.19
CA ASN A 187 -0.58 -2.61 8.00
C ASN A 187 -2.07 -2.36 8.29
N GLY A 188 -2.88 -2.32 7.25
CA GLY A 188 -4.32 -2.12 7.39
C GLY A 188 -5.08 -3.36 7.88
N LEU A 189 -6.28 -3.14 8.42
CA LEU A 189 -7.13 -4.19 8.99
C LEU A 189 -7.45 -5.31 7.98
N LEU A 190 -7.70 -4.98 6.71
CA LEU A 190 -7.98 -5.98 5.68
C LEU A 190 -6.78 -6.89 5.39
N TYR A 191 -5.54 -6.40 5.54
CA TYR A 191 -4.37 -7.26 5.40
C TYR A 191 -4.30 -8.31 6.51
N TYR A 192 -4.57 -7.94 7.75
CA TYR A 192 -4.65 -8.91 8.85
C TYR A 192 -5.81 -9.89 8.65
N THR A 193 -6.94 -9.44 8.11
CA THR A 193 -8.05 -10.31 7.73
C THR A 193 -7.65 -11.31 6.64
N ILE A 194 -6.84 -10.91 5.65
CA ILE A 194 -6.29 -11.80 4.62
C ILE A 194 -5.39 -12.88 5.25
N ASN A 195 -4.50 -12.49 6.16
CA ASN A 195 -3.63 -13.43 6.88
C ASN A 195 -4.43 -14.37 7.79
N TRP A 196 -5.49 -13.86 8.44
CA TRP A 196 -6.42 -14.67 9.21
C TRP A 196 -7.12 -15.72 8.34
N LEU A 197 -7.68 -15.33 7.19
CA LEU A 197 -8.27 -16.25 6.21
C LEU A 197 -7.24 -17.31 5.76
N GLY A 198 -5.99 -16.89 5.50
CA GLY A 198 -4.90 -17.79 5.14
C GLY A 198 -4.55 -18.80 6.22
N SER A 199 -4.86 -18.50 7.48
CA SER A 199 -4.54 -19.34 8.65
C SER A 199 -5.68 -20.29 9.06
N LEU A 200 -6.93 -20.08 8.59
CA LEU A 200 -8.11 -20.85 9.01
C LEU A 200 -8.01 -22.36 8.77
N ALA A 201 -7.38 -22.79 7.68
CA ALA A 201 -7.31 -24.20 7.32
C ALA A 201 -6.02 -24.90 7.79
N GLY A 202 -5.26 -24.28 8.69
CA GLY A 202 -4.00 -24.85 9.21
C GLY A 202 -2.89 -25.04 8.16
N GLY A 203 -3.16 -24.66 6.91
CA GLY A 203 -2.25 -24.80 5.77
C GLY A 203 -2.05 -23.49 5.02
N ARG A 204 -0.86 -23.33 4.45
CA ARG A 204 -0.48 -22.11 3.71
C ARG A 204 -1.09 -22.02 2.31
N TRP A 205 -1.80 -23.05 1.85
CA TRP A 205 -2.37 -23.13 0.52
C TRP A 205 -3.41 -22.04 0.23
N ILE A 206 -4.20 -21.66 1.25
CA ILE A 206 -5.17 -20.57 1.12
C ILE A 206 -4.41 -19.26 0.90
N LEU A 207 -3.37 -18.99 1.69
CA LEU A 207 -2.56 -17.79 1.55
C LEU A 207 -1.87 -17.70 0.17
N MET A 208 -1.34 -18.86 -0.30
CA MET A 208 -0.79 -18.98 -1.65
C MET A 208 -1.82 -18.65 -2.73
N LEU A 209 -3.05 -19.16 -2.59
CA LEU A 209 -4.12 -18.90 -3.54
C LEU A 209 -4.54 -17.43 -3.52
N LEU A 210 -4.68 -16.82 -2.34
CA LEU A 210 -5.01 -15.41 -2.18
C LEU A 210 -3.95 -14.52 -2.82
N GLN A 211 -2.65 -14.82 -2.62
CA GLN A 211 -1.55 -14.11 -3.27
C GLN A 211 -1.59 -14.31 -4.79
N ALA A 212 -1.82 -15.53 -5.28
CA ALA A 212 -1.91 -15.79 -6.71
C ALA A 212 -3.05 -15.00 -7.37
N ILE A 213 -4.21 -14.93 -6.72
CA ILE A 213 -5.34 -14.12 -7.17
C ILE A 213 -4.97 -12.63 -7.20
N ALA A 214 -4.35 -12.12 -6.15
CA ALA A 214 -3.92 -10.72 -6.09
C ALA A 214 -2.91 -10.40 -7.21
N LEU A 215 -1.88 -11.19 -7.38
CA LEU A 215 -0.86 -10.99 -8.43
C LEU A 215 -1.44 -11.14 -9.84
N PHE A 216 -2.42 -12.06 -10.04
CA PHE A 216 -3.12 -12.21 -11.31
C PHE A 216 -3.88 -10.92 -11.69
N PHE A 217 -4.65 -10.37 -10.77
CA PHE A 217 -5.36 -9.12 -11.02
C PHE A 217 -4.40 -7.94 -11.17
N ALA A 218 -3.36 -7.85 -10.35
CA ALA A 218 -2.33 -6.82 -10.47
C ALA A 218 -1.68 -6.83 -11.86
N GLY A 219 -1.21 -8.00 -12.34
CA GLY A 219 -0.61 -8.14 -13.66
C GLY A 219 -1.59 -7.86 -14.80
N THR A 220 -2.87 -8.23 -14.63
CA THR A 220 -3.93 -7.98 -15.61
C THR A 220 -4.26 -6.48 -15.73
N TYR A 221 -4.42 -5.78 -14.61
CA TYR A 221 -4.65 -4.33 -14.61
C TYR A 221 -3.42 -3.56 -15.08
N LEU A 222 -2.22 -3.97 -14.68
CA LEU A 222 -0.98 -3.36 -15.17
C LEU A 222 -0.86 -3.43 -16.69
N TYR A 223 -1.15 -4.60 -17.29
CA TYR A 223 -1.17 -4.74 -18.75
C TYR A 223 -2.12 -3.74 -19.41
N ARG A 224 -3.34 -3.55 -18.85
CA ARG A 224 -4.32 -2.56 -19.35
C ARG A 224 -3.79 -1.14 -19.21
N VAL A 225 -3.24 -0.80 -18.04
CA VAL A 225 -2.64 0.52 -17.74
C VAL A 225 -1.56 0.86 -18.77
N VAL A 226 -0.60 -0.03 -18.96
CA VAL A 226 0.51 0.22 -19.89
C VAL A 226 -0.01 0.33 -21.32
N ARG A 227 -0.93 -0.53 -21.71
CA ARG A 227 -1.50 -0.49 -23.06
C ARG A 227 -2.26 0.81 -23.36
N LEU A 228 -3.01 1.35 -22.38
CA LEU A 228 -3.68 2.65 -22.50
C LEU A 228 -2.68 3.81 -22.49
N LEU A 229 -1.63 3.71 -21.67
CA LEU A 229 -0.63 4.78 -21.50
C LEU A 229 0.26 4.94 -22.74
N VAL A 230 0.64 3.81 -23.37
CA VAL A 230 1.67 3.78 -24.42
C VAL A 230 1.09 3.38 -25.78
N GLY A 231 -0.04 2.64 -25.82
CA GLY A 231 -0.68 2.17 -27.06
C GLY A 231 -0.16 0.82 -27.58
N ASP A 232 1.07 0.39 -27.21
CA ASP A 232 1.72 -0.81 -27.74
C ASP A 232 1.47 -2.06 -26.88
N LYS A 233 1.06 -3.17 -27.54
CA LYS A 233 0.84 -4.48 -26.89
C LYS A 233 2.14 -5.16 -26.48
N GLY A 234 3.20 -4.94 -27.24
CA GLY A 234 4.51 -5.52 -26.97
C GLY A 234 5.11 -4.96 -25.70
N THR A 235 5.11 -3.64 -25.57
CA THR A 235 5.54 -2.93 -24.36
C THR A 235 4.69 -3.33 -23.15
N ALA A 236 3.36 -3.42 -23.30
CA ALA A 236 2.49 -3.86 -22.21
C ALA A 236 2.84 -5.26 -21.70
N LYS A 237 3.13 -6.21 -22.59
CA LYS A 237 3.59 -7.55 -22.24
C LYS A 237 4.97 -7.54 -21.59
N ASN A 238 5.90 -6.73 -22.08
CA ASN A 238 7.23 -6.63 -21.51
C ASN A 238 7.22 -6.04 -20.10
N ILE A 239 6.41 -5.01 -19.85
CA ILE A 239 6.26 -4.43 -18.51
C ILE A 239 5.55 -5.41 -17.56
N GLN A 240 4.57 -6.18 -18.04
CA GLN A 240 3.95 -7.24 -17.26
C GLN A 240 4.98 -8.32 -16.86
N LEU A 241 5.87 -8.73 -17.75
CA LEU A 241 6.96 -9.65 -17.42
C LEU A 241 7.96 -9.03 -16.44
N LEU A 242 8.32 -7.75 -16.62
CA LEU A 242 9.19 -7.02 -15.69
C LEU A 242 8.56 -6.93 -14.29
N PHE A 243 7.26 -6.69 -14.21
CA PHE A 243 6.53 -6.71 -12.95
C PHE A 243 6.72 -8.03 -12.20
N TYR A 244 6.47 -9.17 -12.85
CA TYR A 244 6.64 -10.48 -12.23
C TYR A 244 8.10 -10.78 -11.89
N PHE A 245 9.04 -10.32 -12.70
CA PHE A 245 10.48 -10.43 -12.42
C PHE A 245 10.87 -9.66 -11.14
N LEU A 246 10.38 -8.42 -10.99
CA LEU A 246 10.65 -7.60 -9.81
C LEU A 246 9.94 -8.16 -8.56
N VAL A 247 8.70 -8.60 -8.69
CA VAL A 247 7.93 -9.25 -7.59
C VAL A 247 8.66 -10.50 -7.11
N LEU A 248 9.16 -11.35 -8.02
CA LEU A 248 9.89 -12.55 -7.66
C LEU A 248 11.15 -12.23 -6.82
N GLY A 249 11.93 -11.22 -7.22
CA GLY A 249 13.16 -10.87 -6.52
C GLY A 249 12.90 -10.10 -5.23
N LEU A 250 12.17 -8.99 -5.31
CA LEU A 250 11.96 -8.10 -4.15
C LEU A 250 11.07 -8.74 -3.08
N GLY A 251 10.16 -9.62 -3.47
CA GLY A 251 9.20 -10.26 -2.57
C GLY A 251 9.59 -11.67 -2.13
N PHE A 252 10.78 -12.16 -2.46
CA PHE A 252 11.19 -13.49 -2.06
C PHE A 252 11.32 -13.61 -0.53
N GLY A 253 10.81 -14.71 0.00
CA GLY A 253 10.81 -14.97 1.46
C GLY A 253 9.57 -14.43 2.19
N GLY A 254 8.53 -13.96 1.49
CA GLY A 254 7.32 -13.52 2.16
C GLY A 254 6.08 -13.31 1.28
N VAL A 255 4.95 -13.11 1.97
CA VAL A 255 3.65 -12.73 1.40
C VAL A 255 3.34 -11.31 1.90
N TYR A 256 3.96 -10.34 1.26
CA TYR A 256 3.93 -8.94 1.74
C TYR A 256 2.63 -8.24 1.37
N VAL A 257 2.26 -7.27 2.21
CA VAL A 257 1.03 -6.47 2.12
C VAL A 257 0.85 -5.82 0.74
N THR A 258 1.93 -5.36 0.13
CA THR A 258 1.92 -4.69 -1.18
C THR A 258 1.36 -5.59 -2.29
N PHE A 259 1.53 -6.92 -2.23
CA PHE A 259 0.93 -7.80 -3.24
C PHE A 259 -0.60 -7.71 -3.28
N PHE A 260 -1.23 -7.45 -2.15
CA PHE A 260 -2.68 -7.35 -2.03
C PHE A 260 -3.21 -5.94 -2.32
N SER A 261 -2.40 -4.89 -2.17
CA SER A 261 -2.78 -3.52 -2.52
C SER A 261 -2.63 -3.22 -4.02
N LEU A 262 -1.62 -3.80 -4.69
CA LEU A 262 -1.30 -3.57 -6.11
C LEU A 262 -2.49 -3.75 -7.08
N PRO A 263 -3.37 -4.76 -6.96
CA PRO A 263 -4.54 -4.89 -7.82
C PRO A 263 -5.41 -3.63 -7.82
N PHE A 264 -5.64 -3.06 -6.64
CA PHE A 264 -6.47 -1.87 -6.45
C PHE A 264 -5.76 -0.60 -6.93
N LEU A 265 -4.46 -0.48 -6.69
CA LEU A 265 -3.67 0.65 -7.19
C LEU A 265 -3.61 0.66 -8.73
N PHE A 266 -3.38 -0.50 -9.36
CA PHE A 266 -3.41 -0.59 -10.83
C PHE A 266 -4.82 -0.46 -11.41
N ALA A 267 -5.86 -0.91 -10.71
CA ALA A 267 -7.26 -0.64 -11.09
C ALA A 267 -7.56 0.86 -11.06
N SER A 268 -7.07 1.57 -10.04
CA SER A 268 -7.19 3.03 -9.92
C SER A 268 -6.41 3.77 -11.02
N MET A 269 -5.22 3.31 -11.37
CA MET A 269 -4.47 3.85 -12.53
C MET A 269 -5.25 3.65 -13.83
N ASN A 270 -5.81 2.45 -14.03
CA ASN A 270 -6.64 2.17 -15.20
C ASN A 270 -7.89 3.08 -15.22
N PHE A 271 -8.52 3.31 -14.08
CA PHE A 271 -9.64 4.24 -13.96
C PHE A 271 -9.25 5.65 -14.40
N ILE A 272 -8.14 6.20 -13.87
CA ILE A 272 -7.63 7.53 -14.23
C ILE A 272 -7.36 7.63 -15.73
N LEU A 273 -6.73 6.62 -16.34
CA LEU A 273 -6.45 6.63 -17.78
C LEU A 273 -7.73 6.63 -18.61
N VAL A 274 -8.71 5.80 -18.26
CA VAL A 274 -10.00 5.74 -18.95
C VAL A 274 -10.77 7.06 -18.78
N TYR A 275 -10.69 7.70 -17.61
CA TYR A 275 -11.26 9.03 -17.38
C TYR A 275 -10.59 10.11 -18.27
N LEU A 276 -9.26 10.14 -18.35
CA LEU A 276 -8.52 11.12 -19.16
C LEU A 276 -8.80 10.98 -20.67
N ILE A 277 -9.20 9.80 -21.13
CA ILE A 277 -9.64 9.54 -22.52
C ILE A 277 -11.10 10.00 -22.75
N GLY A 278 -11.85 10.31 -21.68
CA GLY A 278 -13.24 10.76 -21.75
C GLY A 278 -14.29 9.64 -21.80
N ASP A 279 -13.90 8.41 -21.40
CA ASP A 279 -14.80 7.23 -21.39
C ASP A 279 -15.38 6.93 -19.98
N ARG A 280 -15.33 7.92 -19.04
CA ARG A 280 -15.87 7.82 -17.68
C ARG A 280 -16.69 9.04 -17.31
N LYS A 281 -17.74 8.80 -16.53
CA LYS A 281 -18.57 9.85 -15.93
C LYS A 281 -17.98 10.32 -14.60
N ASP A 282 -18.43 11.48 -14.12
CA ASP A 282 -17.95 12.03 -12.87
C ASP A 282 -18.47 11.24 -11.66
N GLU A 283 -19.68 10.65 -11.75
CA GLU A 283 -20.25 9.79 -10.70
C GLU A 283 -19.44 8.49 -10.51
N ASP A 284 -18.71 8.03 -11.52
CA ASP A 284 -17.85 6.85 -11.42
C ASP A 284 -16.73 7.02 -10.39
N PHE A 285 -16.42 8.28 -9.97
CA PHE A 285 -15.47 8.55 -8.89
C PHE A 285 -15.91 8.00 -7.53
N ILE A 286 -17.19 7.67 -7.34
CA ILE A 286 -17.64 6.91 -6.17
C ILE A 286 -16.97 5.52 -6.16
N LEU A 287 -16.95 4.82 -7.29
CA LEU A 287 -16.25 3.53 -7.39
C LEU A 287 -14.73 3.69 -7.20
N TYR A 288 -14.14 4.76 -7.74
CA TYR A 288 -12.72 5.09 -7.55
C TYR A 288 -12.40 5.25 -6.06
N GLY A 289 -13.24 5.98 -5.32
CA GLY A 289 -13.10 6.16 -3.87
C GLY A 289 -13.28 4.85 -3.10
N ALA A 290 -14.22 4.00 -3.49
CA ALA A 290 -14.39 2.68 -2.88
C ALA A 290 -13.15 1.79 -3.06
N ILE A 291 -12.56 1.77 -4.27
CA ILE A 291 -11.30 1.07 -4.55
C ILE A 291 -10.17 1.65 -3.70
N ALA A 292 -10.13 2.98 -3.53
CA ALA A 292 -9.14 3.66 -2.69
C ALA A 292 -9.25 3.23 -1.22
N ALA A 293 -10.47 3.12 -0.69
CA ALA A 293 -10.69 2.67 0.68
C ALA A 293 -10.21 1.23 0.91
N VAL A 294 -10.47 0.31 -0.04
CA VAL A 294 -9.97 -1.07 0.05
C VAL A 294 -8.44 -1.08 0.04
N ALA A 295 -7.80 -0.37 -0.89
CA ALA A 295 -6.35 -0.26 -0.95
C ALA A 295 -5.76 0.31 0.35
N PHE A 296 -6.37 1.36 0.89
CA PHE A 296 -5.97 2.00 2.16
C PHE A 296 -6.13 1.04 3.34
N LEU A 297 -7.23 0.31 3.42
CA LEU A 297 -7.47 -0.67 4.49
C LEU A 297 -6.57 -1.92 4.39
N ILE A 298 -5.87 -2.13 3.27
CA ILE A 298 -4.83 -3.15 3.11
C ILE A 298 -3.46 -2.57 3.46
N GLU A 299 -3.03 -1.53 2.75
CA GLU A 299 -1.70 -0.91 2.85
C GLU A 299 -1.83 0.62 2.96
N PRO A 300 -2.03 1.16 4.17
CA PRO A 300 -2.39 2.57 4.36
C PRO A 300 -1.37 3.56 3.81
N MET A 301 -0.08 3.37 4.09
CA MET A 301 0.95 4.37 3.75
C MET A 301 1.20 4.48 2.24
N THR A 302 1.39 3.34 1.56
CA THR A 302 1.58 3.32 0.10
C THR A 302 0.32 3.84 -0.61
N SER A 303 -0.86 3.44 -0.14
CA SER A 303 -2.13 3.90 -0.71
C SER A 303 -2.33 5.40 -0.51
N ALA A 304 -2.07 5.92 0.70
CA ALA A 304 -2.17 7.37 0.97
C ALA A 304 -1.25 8.17 0.03
N LEU A 305 0.01 7.75 -0.12
CA LEU A 305 0.95 8.38 -1.05
C LEU A 305 0.43 8.34 -2.49
N PHE A 306 -0.04 7.17 -2.94
CA PHE A 306 -0.54 6.98 -4.30
C PHE A 306 -1.75 7.90 -4.58
N TYR A 307 -2.76 7.87 -3.72
CA TYR A 307 -3.98 8.66 -3.94
C TYR A 307 -3.76 10.17 -3.76
N LEU A 308 -2.84 10.58 -2.88
CA LEU A 308 -2.41 11.98 -2.78
C LEU A 308 -1.78 12.45 -4.10
N LEU A 309 -0.85 11.68 -4.66
CA LEU A 309 -0.19 12.06 -5.92
C LEU A 309 -1.17 12.01 -7.11
N ALA A 310 -2.08 11.04 -7.12
CA ALA A 310 -3.15 10.96 -8.12
C ALA A 310 -4.08 12.17 -8.04
N PHE A 311 -4.48 12.57 -6.83
CA PHE A 311 -5.28 13.77 -6.59
C PHE A 311 -4.57 15.04 -7.09
N LEU A 312 -3.29 15.22 -6.74
CA LEU A 312 -2.51 16.37 -7.21
C LEU A 312 -2.38 16.40 -8.74
N GLY A 313 -2.18 15.24 -9.36
CA GLY A 313 -2.12 15.09 -10.81
C GLY A 313 -3.44 15.45 -11.50
N LEU A 314 -4.57 14.94 -10.99
CA LEU A 314 -5.90 15.23 -11.51
C LEU A 314 -6.34 16.68 -11.24
N ALA A 315 -6.03 17.22 -10.06
CA ALA A 315 -6.29 18.62 -9.73
C ALA A 315 -5.54 19.56 -10.69
N GLY A 316 -4.25 19.30 -10.91
CA GLY A 316 -3.46 20.05 -11.90
C GLY A 316 -4.02 19.95 -13.32
N PHE A 317 -4.53 18.78 -13.72
CA PHE A 317 -5.21 18.59 -15.00
C PHE A 317 -6.50 19.44 -15.08
N ASN A 318 -7.38 19.34 -14.08
CA ASN A 318 -8.66 20.06 -14.06
C ASN A 318 -8.47 21.60 -14.00
N ILE A 319 -7.46 22.08 -13.28
CA ILE A 319 -7.09 23.50 -13.24
C ILE A 319 -6.63 23.97 -14.62
N LYS A 320 -5.75 23.21 -15.28
CA LYS A 320 -5.25 23.53 -16.63
C LYS A 320 -6.38 23.60 -17.66
N GLU A 321 -7.33 22.68 -17.58
CA GLU A 321 -8.52 22.63 -18.44
C GLU A 321 -9.62 23.64 -18.02
N LYS A 322 -9.36 24.48 -16.99
CA LYS A 322 -10.33 25.43 -16.40
C LYS A 322 -11.63 24.79 -15.93
N ARG A 323 -11.55 23.56 -15.41
CA ARG A 323 -12.70 22.73 -14.94
C ARG A 323 -12.61 22.44 -13.44
N TRP A 324 -12.16 23.40 -12.63
CA TRP A 324 -11.92 23.20 -11.20
C TRP A 324 -13.17 22.78 -10.41
N ALA A 325 -14.36 23.34 -10.74
CA ALA A 325 -15.62 22.95 -10.10
C ALA A 325 -15.95 21.46 -10.34
N ARG A 326 -15.68 20.95 -11.55
CA ARG A 326 -15.81 19.53 -11.88
C ARG A 326 -14.83 18.67 -11.06
N GLY A 327 -13.58 19.13 -10.90
CA GLY A 327 -12.58 18.44 -10.05
C GLY A 327 -13.01 18.37 -8.59
N PHE A 328 -13.66 19.41 -8.07
CA PHE A 328 -14.20 19.41 -6.71
C PHE A 328 -15.36 18.42 -6.54
N TYR A 329 -16.29 18.37 -7.50
CA TYR A 329 -17.35 17.36 -7.50
C TYR A 329 -16.79 15.93 -7.52
N GLN A 330 -15.79 15.65 -8.35
CA GLN A 330 -15.10 14.36 -8.42
C GLN A 330 -14.44 13.99 -7.09
N LEU A 331 -13.84 14.96 -6.40
CA LEU A 331 -13.27 14.75 -5.06
C LEU A 331 -14.37 14.36 -4.06
N LEU A 332 -15.50 15.06 -4.04
CA LEU A 332 -16.62 14.73 -3.16
C LEU A 332 -17.20 13.34 -3.46
N ALA A 333 -17.35 12.99 -4.74
CA ALA A 333 -17.79 11.66 -5.16
C ALA A 333 -16.80 10.57 -4.69
N ALA A 334 -15.49 10.80 -4.83
CA ALA A 334 -14.47 9.88 -4.36
C ALA A 334 -14.46 9.76 -2.82
N LEU A 335 -14.62 10.86 -2.09
CA LEU A 335 -14.73 10.84 -0.63
C LEU A 335 -15.98 10.09 -0.17
N LEU A 336 -17.11 10.25 -0.86
CA LEU A 336 -18.31 9.47 -0.58
C LEU A 336 -18.06 7.98 -0.76
N GLY A 337 -17.49 7.57 -1.90
CA GLY A 337 -17.16 6.18 -2.18
C GLY A 337 -16.16 5.59 -1.19
N PHE A 338 -15.14 6.37 -0.82
CA PHE A 338 -14.18 6.00 0.22
C PHE A 338 -14.88 5.76 1.57
N SER A 339 -15.72 6.68 1.99
CA SER A 339 -16.44 6.64 3.26
C SER A 339 -17.37 5.42 3.36
N LEU A 340 -18.09 5.09 2.28
CA LEU A 340 -19.00 3.94 2.22
C LEU A 340 -18.31 2.59 2.49
N VAL A 341 -17.02 2.48 2.21
CA VAL A 341 -16.24 1.26 2.45
C VAL A 341 -15.42 1.38 3.73
N PHE A 342 -14.78 2.53 3.95
CA PHE A 342 -13.88 2.75 5.08
C PHE A 342 -14.59 2.68 6.43
N TYR A 343 -15.73 3.37 6.59
CA TYR A 343 -16.41 3.42 7.88
C TYR A 343 -16.97 2.07 8.35
N PRO A 344 -17.67 1.28 7.52
CA PRO A 344 -18.17 -0.02 7.98
C PRO A 344 -17.05 -0.98 8.39
N ILE A 345 -15.95 -1.03 7.63
CA ILE A 345 -14.82 -1.92 7.93
C ILE A 345 -14.00 -1.37 9.09
N GLY A 346 -13.69 -0.07 9.08
CA GLY A 346 -12.94 0.60 10.14
C GLY A 346 -13.66 0.59 11.50
N TYR A 347 -15.01 0.52 11.50
CA TYR A 347 -15.80 0.41 12.72
C TYR A 347 -15.45 -0.83 13.56
N VAL A 348 -14.91 -1.89 12.96
CA VAL A 348 -14.41 -3.06 13.69
C VAL A 348 -13.31 -2.67 14.68
N THR A 349 -12.47 -1.68 14.37
CA THR A 349 -11.43 -1.20 15.29
C THR A 349 -12.03 -0.37 16.44
N VAL A 350 -13.11 0.36 16.16
CA VAL A 350 -13.87 1.08 17.21
C VAL A 350 -14.58 0.10 18.13
N TRP A 351 -15.23 -0.92 17.56
CA TRP A 351 -15.91 -1.97 18.32
C TRP A 351 -14.95 -2.72 19.25
N ASN A 352 -13.75 -3.00 18.79
CA ASN A 352 -12.71 -3.67 19.59
C ASN A 352 -11.89 -2.69 20.45
N GLN A 353 -12.22 -1.40 20.49
CA GLN A 353 -11.49 -0.37 21.25
C GLN A 353 -10.02 -0.24 20.84
N THR A 354 -9.67 -0.57 19.60
CA THR A 354 -8.30 -0.52 19.07
C THR A 354 -8.07 0.62 18.08
N PHE A 355 -9.05 1.51 17.87
CA PHE A 355 -8.97 2.57 16.85
C PHE A 355 -7.79 3.53 17.07
N GLY A 356 -7.58 4.01 18.30
CA GLY A 356 -6.45 4.88 18.62
C GLY A 356 -5.09 4.19 18.41
N TYR A 357 -4.99 2.93 18.80
CA TYR A 357 -3.78 2.10 18.53
C TYR A 357 -3.55 1.89 17.05
N ALA A 358 -4.63 1.61 16.28
CA ALA A 358 -4.53 1.43 14.84
C ALA A 358 -3.96 2.67 14.14
N ILE A 359 -4.44 3.87 14.49
CA ILE A 359 -3.90 5.12 13.93
C ILE A 359 -2.42 5.26 14.28
N ASN A 360 -2.04 5.10 15.55
CA ASN A 360 -0.65 5.27 15.99
C ASN A 360 0.28 4.25 15.32
N GLN A 361 -0.13 2.99 15.24
CA GLN A 361 0.69 1.92 14.66
C GLN A 361 0.80 2.03 13.13
N VAL A 362 -0.29 2.38 12.44
CA VAL A 362 -0.27 2.59 10.99
C VAL A 362 0.60 3.78 10.61
N THR A 363 0.65 4.82 11.43
CA THR A 363 1.50 6.01 11.21
C THR A 363 2.92 5.85 11.76
N TYR A 364 3.30 4.66 12.24
CA TYR A 364 4.62 4.34 12.78
C TYR A 364 5.78 4.86 11.92
N VAL A 365 5.65 4.80 10.60
CA VAL A 365 6.69 5.22 9.67
C VAL A 365 7.17 6.65 9.94
N PHE A 366 6.27 7.58 10.27
CA PHE A 366 6.64 8.98 10.51
C PHE A 366 7.48 9.18 11.78
N ASN A 367 7.27 8.31 12.78
CA ASN A 367 8.02 8.36 14.04
C ASN A 367 9.31 7.53 14.00
N ALA A 368 9.38 6.55 13.09
CA ALA A 368 10.51 5.64 12.97
C ALA A 368 11.62 6.14 12.04
N LEU A 369 11.32 7.11 11.18
CA LEU A 369 12.31 7.65 10.24
C LEU A 369 13.48 8.28 10.99
N ASN A 370 14.69 7.79 10.70
CA ASN A 370 15.93 8.31 11.27
C ASN A 370 17.02 8.35 10.19
N PHE A 371 17.58 9.54 9.97
CA PHE A 371 18.60 9.77 8.94
C PHE A 371 20.00 10.05 9.52
N THR A 372 20.18 9.88 10.82
CA THR A 372 21.41 10.28 11.52
C THR A 372 22.25 9.11 12.02
N ASN A 373 21.77 7.88 11.90
CA ASN A 373 22.45 6.69 12.40
C ASN A 373 23.26 5.95 11.30
N GLY A 374 24.17 5.08 11.70
CA GLY A 374 24.97 4.27 10.78
C GLY A 374 24.13 3.29 9.94
N GLN A 375 22.99 2.86 10.44
CA GLN A 375 22.04 1.99 9.71
C GLN A 375 21.49 2.67 8.47
N THR A 376 21.19 3.97 8.54
CA THR A 376 20.72 4.76 7.37
C THR A 376 21.74 4.76 6.24
N PHE A 377 23.03 4.88 6.56
CA PHE A 377 24.08 4.81 5.54
C PHE A 377 24.14 3.42 4.88
N SER A 378 24.06 2.35 5.67
CA SER A 378 23.98 0.97 5.16
C SER A 378 22.74 0.79 4.27
N ASN A 379 21.58 1.28 4.70
CA ASN A 379 20.34 1.24 3.94
C ASN A 379 20.46 2.01 2.63
N ALA A 380 21.07 3.20 2.64
CA ALA A 380 21.26 4.00 1.44
C ALA A 380 22.12 3.27 0.39
N ILE A 381 23.19 2.61 0.82
CA ILE A 381 24.00 1.77 -0.07
C ILE A 381 23.18 0.59 -0.61
N TYR A 382 22.51 -0.14 0.27
CA TYR A 382 21.75 -1.33 -0.09
C TYR A 382 20.62 -1.02 -1.09
N TYR A 383 19.75 -0.07 -0.76
CA TYR A 383 18.63 0.31 -1.64
C TYR A 383 19.10 1.07 -2.88
N GLY A 384 20.16 1.86 -2.78
CA GLY A 384 20.80 2.51 -3.93
C GLY A 384 21.35 1.51 -4.94
N LEU A 385 22.04 0.48 -4.47
CA LEU A 385 22.55 -0.60 -5.31
C LEU A 385 21.42 -1.43 -5.94
N LEU A 386 20.36 -1.75 -5.20
CA LEU A 386 19.19 -2.45 -5.76
C LEU A 386 18.46 -1.58 -6.80
N ALA A 387 18.28 -0.29 -6.52
CA ALA A 387 17.65 0.65 -7.45
C ALA A 387 18.46 0.77 -8.74
N LEU A 388 19.78 0.86 -8.63
CA LEU A 388 20.67 0.87 -9.79
C LEU A 388 20.61 -0.47 -10.54
N ALA A 389 20.73 -1.59 -9.84
CA ALA A 389 20.78 -2.92 -10.40
C ALA A 389 19.50 -3.27 -11.18
N PHE A 390 18.32 -2.94 -10.65
CA PHE A 390 17.06 -3.15 -11.36
C PHE A 390 16.72 -2.06 -12.39
N GLY A 391 17.60 -1.09 -12.60
CA GLY A 391 17.41 -0.03 -13.60
C GLY A 391 16.35 1.00 -13.23
N LEU A 392 16.01 1.16 -11.93
CA LEU A 392 15.04 2.16 -11.48
C LEU A 392 15.55 3.57 -11.78
N VAL A 393 16.86 3.80 -11.61
CA VAL A 393 17.52 5.07 -11.96
C VAL A 393 17.42 5.33 -13.46
N SER A 394 17.64 4.31 -14.28
CA SER A 394 17.50 4.42 -15.73
C SER A 394 16.07 4.72 -16.17
N ALA A 395 15.07 4.06 -15.57
CA ALA A 395 13.66 4.34 -15.81
C ALA A 395 13.30 5.79 -15.44
N PHE A 396 13.81 6.27 -14.31
CA PHE A 396 13.65 7.67 -13.89
C PHE A 396 14.23 8.64 -14.92
N LEU A 397 15.50 8.50 -15.30
CA LEU A 397 16.18 9.39 -16.24
C LEU A 397 15.62 9.29 -17.66
N MET A 398 15.31 8.07 -18.12
CA MET A 398 14.84 7.84 -19.48
C MET A 398 13.35 8.12 -19.69
N SER A 399 12.58 8.41 -18.66
CA SER A 399 11.17 8.80 -18.78
C SER A 399 10.95 10.25 -19.23
N PHE A 400 11.98 11.09 -19.31
CA PHE A 400 11.91 12.45 -19.83
C PHE A 400 11.69 12.48 -21.35
N THR A 401 10.46 12.65 -21.82
CA THR A 401 10.09 12.76 -23.24
C THR A 401 9.59 14.15 -23.58
N LYS A 402 9.81 14.58 -24.83
CA LYS A 402 9.32 15.87 -25.33
C LYS A 402 7.84 15.83 -25.72
N GLN A 403 7.35 14.71 -26.23
CA GLN A 403 5.94 14.54 -26.62
C GLN A 403 5.12 13.98 -25.47
N GLU A 404 4.14 14.78 -24.99
CA GLU A 404 3.38 14.42 -23.82
C GLU A 404 1.90 14.74 -23.94
N ASN A 405 1.12 13.67 -23.93
CA ASN A 405 -0.28 13.80 -23.55
C ASN A 405 -0.40 13.98 -22.03
N SER A 406 -1.56 14.49 -21.58
CA SER A 406 -1.81 14.76 -20.16
C SER A 406 -1.65 13.50 -19.28
N ALA A 407 -2.03 12.33 -19.80
CA ALA A 407 -1.89 11.07 -19.09
C ALA A 407 -0.42 10.73 -18.79
N ARG A 408 0.47 10.75 -19.81
CA ARG A 408 1.91 10.47 -19.62
C ARG A 408 2.54 11.46 -18.63
N ARG A 409 2.12 12.73 -18.64
CA ARG A 409 2.62 13.76 -17.72
C ARG A 409 2.23 13.46 -16.27
N ILE A 410 0.96 13.11 -16.01
CA ILE A 410 0.46 12.77 -14.68
C ILE A 410 1.19 11.53 -14.15
N PHE A 411 1.25 10.45 -14.93
CA PHE A 411 1.90 9.21 -14.49
C PHE A 411 3.41 9.35 -14.33
N ARG A 412 4.07 10.22 -15.10
CA ARG A 412 5.47 10.53 -14.89
C ARG A 412 5.67 11.32 -13.60
N PHE A 413 4.84 12.33 -13.31
CA PHE A 413 4.88 13.07 -12.05
C PHE A 413 4.68 12.13 -10.85
N MET A 414 3.63 11.30 -10.87
CA MET A 414 3.38 10.30 -9.83
C MET A 414 4.56 9.32 -9.71
N GLY A 415 5.07 8.84 -10.82
CA GLY A 415 6.17 7.89 -10.89
C GLY A 415 7.45 8.43 -10.26
N TRP A 416 7.84 9.66 -10.60
CA TRP A 416 9.05 10.27 -10.05
C TRP A 416 8.92 10.56 -8.57
N LEU A 417 7.89 11.30 -8.19
CA LEU A 417 7.75 11.71 -6.80
C LEU A 417 7.46 10.52 -5.89
N GLY A 418 6.60 9.60 -6.32
CA GLY A 418 6.28 8.40 -5.55
C GLY A 418 7.48 7.48 -5.37
N SER A 419 8.26 7.23 -6.45
CA SER A 419 9.48 6.40 -6.36
C SER A 419 10.53 7.03 -5.44
N LEU A 420 10.71 8.35 -5.52
CA LEU A 420 11.65 9.07 -4.67
C LEU A 420 11.25 9.01 -3.19
N VAL A 421 9.96 9.23 -2.90
CA VAL A 421 9.45 9.17 -1.52
C VAL A 421 9.61 7.77 -0.94
N VAL A 422 9.22 6.72 -1.68
CA VAL A 422 9.39 5.32 -1.22
C VAL A 422 10.87 5.02 -0.96
N LEU A 423 11.78 5.42 -1.84
CA LEU A 423 13.21 5.19 -1.64
C LEU A 423 13.74 5.89 -0.39
N ILE A 424 13.37 7.16 -0.19
CA ILE A 424 13.77 7.94 1.00
C ILE A 424 13.23 7.28 2.28
N VAL A 425 11.96 6.86 2.28
CA VAL A 425 11.35 6.17 3.42
C VAL A 425 12.08 4.85 3.71
N SER A 426 12.36 4.03 2.69
CA SER A 426 13.10 2.77 2.87
C SER A 426 14.50 2.99 3.46
N ILE A 427 15.20 4.07 3.07
CA ILE A 427 16.52 4.43 3.61
C ILE A 427 16.42 4.84 5.08
N GLY A 428 15.40 5.60 5.46
CA GLY A 428 15.22 6.13 6.81
C GLY A 428 14.67 5.14 7.84
N LEU A 429 14.09 4.01 7.39
CA LEU A 429 13.55 2.99 8.30
C LEU A 429 14.65 2.16 8.96
N PRO A 430 14.47 1.74 10.23
CA PRO A 430 15.47 0.97 10.96
C PRO A 430 15.67 -0.46 10.42
N GLU A 431 14.65 -1.04 9.82
CA GLU A 431 14.70 -2.39 9.26
C GLU A 431 15.21 -2.37 7.82
N GLN A 432 16.00 -3.40 7.43
CA GLN A 432 16.53 -3.55 6.08
C GLN A 432 15.97 -4.82 5.43
N GLY A 433 15.46 -4.69 4.19
CA GLY A 433 14.98 -5.83 3.42
C GLY A 433 14.53 -5.43 2.02
N ALA A 434 14.74 -6.28 1.03
CA ALA A 434 14.36 -5.98 -0.36
C ALA A 434 12.86 -5.71 -0.52
N TYR A 435 12.02 -6.31 0.32
CA TYR A 435 10.57 -6.11 0.33
C TYR A 435 10.14 -4.66 0.59
N GLN A 436 10.99 -3.87 1.27
CA GLN A 436 10.76 -2.44 1.50
C GLN A 436 10.68 -1.62 0.18
N LEU A 437 11.20 -2.17 -0.92
CA LEU A 437 11.08 -1.56 -2.25
C LEU A 437 9.83 -2.02 -3.02
N LEU A 438 9.03 -2.96 -2.52
CA LEU A 438 7.78 -3.36 -3.20
C LEU A 438 6.81 -2.20 -3.41
N PRO A 439 6.62 -1.27 -2.45
CA PRO A 439 5.77 -0.09 -2.62
C PRO A 439 6.16 0.84 -3.77
N ILE A 440 7.38 0.71 -4.34
CA ILE A 440 7.81 1.51 -5.49
C ILE A 440 7.15 1.07 -6.81
N LEU A 441 6.66 -0.18 -6.89
CA LEU A 441 6.17 -0.79 -8.13
C LEU A 441 5.07 0.02 -8.83
N PRO A 442 4.00 0.50 -8.14
CA PRO A 442 2.97 1.30 -8.80
C PRO A 442 3.48 2.62 -9.37
N PHE A 443 4.59 3.12 -8.87
CA PHE A 443 5.18 4.38 -9.31
C PHE A 443 6.19 4.17 -10.46
N VAL A 444 7.06 3.19 -10.34
CA VAL A 444 8.16 3.01 -11.30
C VAL A 444 7.76 2.27 -12.58
N LEU A 445 6.78 1.35 -12.54
CA LEU A 445 6.38 0.59 -13.73
C LEU A 445 5.82 1.46 -14.87
N PRO A 446 5.05 2.54 -14.62
CA PRO A 446 4.71 3.50 -15.65
C PRO A 446 5.93 4.20 -16.28
N LEU A 447 6.99 4.47 -15.50
CA LEU A 447 8.24 5.05 -16.02
C LEU A 447 8.96 4.09 -16.95
N PHE A 448 9.06 2.80 -16.58
CA PHE A 448 9.57 1.75 -17.46
C PHE A 448 8.73 1.63 -18.74
N ALA A 449 7.39 1.76 -18.64
CA ALA A 449 6.52 1.72 -19.81
C ALA A 449 6.83 2.86 -20.79
N ILE A 450 7.02 4.07 -20.27
CA ILE A 450 7.40 5.24 -21.07
C ILE A 450 8.81 5.03 -21.67
N TRP A 451 9.76 4.51 -20.90
CA TRP A 451 11.12 4.21 -21.41
C TRP A 451 11.09 3.17 -22.52
N PHE A 452 10.44 2.04 -22.32
CA PHE A 452 10.40 0.94 -23.30
C PHE A 452 9.63 1.31 -24.58
N SER A 453 8.71 2.28 -24.52
CA SER A 453 7.97 2.75 -25.70
C SER A 453 8.84 3.54 -26.69
N ARG A 454 9.91 4.20 -26.20
CA ARG A 454 10.81 4.99 -27.06
C ARG A 454 11.48 4.17 -28.18
N GLY A 455 11.82 2.92 -27.91
CA GLY A 455 12.33 2.00 -28.93
C GLY A 455 11.30 1.60 -29.98
N GLY A 456 10.04 2.06 -29.84
CA GLY A 456 8.91 1.70 -30.69
C GLY A 456 8.46 2.76 -31.68
N GLU A 457 8.66 4.02 -31.34
CA GLU A 457 8.21 5.15 -32.18
C GLU A 457 9.00 5.30 -33.49
N ALA A 458 10.16 4.64 -33.62
CA ALA A 458 11.00 4.69 -34.82
C ALA A 458 10.58 3.74 -35.95
N ASP A 459 9.54 2.88 -35.75
CA ASP A 459 9.30 1.73 -36.65
C ASP A 459 7.81 1.41 -36.87
N GLU A 460 6.94 2.39 -37.03
CA GLU A 460 5.49 2.17 -37.22
C GLU A 460 5.10 1.43 -38.52
N GLY A 461 6.07 1.12 -39.39
CA GLY A 461 5.83 0.50 -40.70
C GLY A 461 6.11 -1.01 -40.84
N MET A 462 6.49 -1.77 -39.80
CA MET A 462 6.92 -3.17 -39.98
C MET A 462 5.99 -4.24 -39.42
N GLU A 463 5.55 -5.20 -40.26
CA GLU A 463 4.61 -6.27 -39.90
C GLU A 463 5.24 -7.54 -39.26
N GLY A 464 4.49 -8.18 -38.41
CA GLY A 464 4.53 -9.59 -37.98
C GLY A 464 5.87 -10.19 -37.46
N ARG A 465 6.79 -10.55 -38.33
CA ARG A 465 8.09 -11.16 -37.96
C ARG A 465 9.05 -10.17 -37.26
N SER A 466 8.94 -8.90 -37.57
CA SER A 466 9.68 -7.81 -36.99
C SER A 466 9.32 -7.60 -35.49
N ARG A 467 8.05 -7.81 -35.09
CA ARG A 467 7.60 -7.65 -33.69
C ARG A 467 8.25 -8.64 -32.72
N LYS A 468 8.43 -9.90 -33.10
CA LYS A 468 9.12 -10.89 -32.23
C LYS A 468 10.59 -10.56 -32.05
N LYS A 469 11.26 -10.10 -33.12
CA LYS A 469 12.65 -9.65 -33.08
C LYS A 469 12.78 -8.43 -32.16
N LYS A 470 11.89 -7.44 -32.29
CA LYS A 470 11.86 -6.22 -31.49
C LYS A 470 11.67 -6.47 -29.99
N ASN A 471 10.73 -7.36 -29.58
CA ASN A 471 10.56 -7.70 -28.19
C ASN A 471 11.83 -8.35 -27.57
N LYS A 472 12.55 -9.15 -28.36
CA LYS A 472 13.82 -9.73 -27.94
C LYS A 472 14.90 -8.66 -27.80
N GLU A 473 14.90 -7.67 -28.68
CA GLU A 473 15.81 -6.52 -28.65
C GLU A 473 15.59 -5.62 -27.43
N VAL A 474 14.33 -5.37 -27.02
CA VAL A 474 14.01 -4.56 -25.81
C VAL A 474 14.59 -5.21 -24.55
N TRP A 475 14.41 -6.53 -24.38
CA TRP A 475 14.98 -7.25 -23.24
C TRP A 475 16.50 -7.32 -23.29
N ALA A 476 17.07 -7.58 -24.48
CA ALA A 476 18.51 -7.55 -24.67
C ALA A 476 19.07 -6.16 -24.35
N ALA A 477 18.43 -5.10 -24.84
CA ALA A 477 18.82 -3.71 -24.55
C ALA A 477 18.68 -3.39 -23.05
N TYR A 478 17.62 -3.83 -22.38
CA TYR A 478 17.47 -3.64 -20.95
C TYR A 478 18.60 -4.31 -20.15
N PHE A 479 18.87 -5.60 -20.38
CA PHE A 479 19.93 -6.30 -19.66
C PHE A 479 21.33 -5.80 -20.01
N THR A 480 21.61 -5.50 -21.27
CA THR A 480 22.92 -4.98 -21.68
C THR A 480 23.16 -3.55 -21.19
N SER A 481 22.15 -2.68 -21.25
CA SER A 481 22.26 -1.30 -20.74
C SER A 481 22.49 -1.24 -19.23
N GLN A 482 22.02 -2.26 -18.49
CA GLN A 482 22.24 -2.42 -17.06
C GLN A 482 23.38 -3.40 -16.73
N ALA A 483 24.26 -3.74 -17.71
CA ALA A 483 25.39 -4.66 -17.52
C ALA A 483 24.99 -5.99 -16.84
N PHE A 484 23.82 -6.54 -17.16
CA PHE A 484 23.21 -7.74 -16.55
C PHE A 484 23.00 -7.69 -15.04
N LEU A 485 23.15 -6.52 -14.40
CA LEU A 485 22.93 -6.33 -12.96
C LEU A 485 21.54 -6.78 -12.49
N PRO A 486 20.42 -6.62 -13.27
CA PRO A 486 19.11 -7.13 -12.82
C PRO A 486 19.10 -8.65 -12.56
N LEU A 487 19.82 -9.44 -13.38
CA LEU A 487 19.94 -10.89 -13.17
C LEU A 487 20.81 -11.21 -11.96
N VAL A 488 21.91 -10.49 -11.78
CA VAL A 488 22.78 -10.64 -10.59
C VAL A 488 22.01 -10.32 -9.32
N ALA A 489 21.26 -9.21 -9.31
CA ALA A 489 20.43 -8.83 -8.17
C ALA A 489 19.33 -9.87 -7.88
N LEU A 490 18.67 -10.40 -8.92
CA LEU A 490 17.69 -11.46 -8.75
C LEU A 490 18.32 -12.71 -8.11
N VAL A 491 19.44 -13.19 -8.66
CA VAL A 491 20.15 -14.38 -8.12
C VAL A 491 20.59 -14.11 -6.69
N TYR A 492 21.11 -12.94 -6.38
CA TYR A 492 21.47 -12.54 -5.01
C TYR A 492 20.26 -12.62 -4.06
N LEU A 493 19.13 -12.01 -4.42
CA LEU A 493 17.93 -11.98 -3.58
C LEU A 493 17.32 -13.37 -3.36
N LEU A 494 17.38 -14.25 -4.34
CA LEU A 494 16.90 -15.63 -4.21
C LEU A 494 17.88 -16.53 -3.44
N ALA A 495 19.18 -16.34 -3.63
CA ALA A 495 20.19 -17.16 -3.00
C ALA A 495 20.49 -16.74 -1.56
N PHE A 496 20.43 -15.46 -1.24
CA PHE A 496 20.85 -14.92 0.06
C PHE A 496 20.14 -15.57 1.26
N PRO A 497 18.80 -15.73 1.29
CA PRO A 497 18.12 -16.40 2.40
C PRO A 497 18.56 -17.86 2.58
N VAL A 498 18.84 -18.54 1.47
CA VAL A 498 19.35 -19.93 1.49
C VAL A 498 20.77 -19.99 2.05
N VAL A 499 21.64 -19.08 1.59
CA VAL A 499 23.02 -18.99 2.09
C VAL A 499 23.03 -18.58 3.57
N GLN A 500 22.16 -17.68 3.97
CA GLN A 500 22.02 -17.26 5.37
C GLN A 500 21.65 -18.46 6.25
N ASP A 501 20.64 -19.25 5.89
CA ASP A 501 20.17 -20.39 6.69
C ASP A 501 21.16 -21.56 6.69
N GLN A 502 21.81 -21.85 5.54
CA GLN A 502 22.64 -23.06 5.39
C GLN A 502 24.11 -22.83 5.71
N VAL A 503 24.64 -21.61 5.49
CA VAL A 503 26.08 -21.32 5.56
C VAL A 503 26.41 -20.37 6.69
N LEU A 504 25.66 -19.25 6.82
CA LEU A 504 25.98 -18.24 7.81
C LEU A 504 25.44 -18.58 9.21
N GLN A 505 24.29 -19.25 9.27
CA GLN A 505 23.62 -19.63 10.52
C GLN A 505 23.14 -21.09 10.47
N PRO A 506 24.03 -22.05 10.23
CA PRO A 506 23.68 -23.45 10.05
C PRO A 506 23.03 -24.02 11.30
N GLY A 507 21.84 -24.60 11.15
CA GLY A 507 21.13 -25.22 12.25
C GLY A 507 20.23 -24.31 13.08
N GLN A 508 20.27 -23.00 12.93
CA GLN A 508 19.48 -22.06 13.73
C GLN A 508 17.97 -22.30 13.60
N SER A 509 17.47 -22.51 12.38
CA SER A 509 16.04 -22.79 12.16
C SER A 509 15.62 -24.15 12.71
N SER A 510 16.48 -25.17 12.64
CA SER A 510 16.20 -26.48 13.22
C SER A 510 16.20 -26.47 14.75
N GLU A 511 17.14 -25.75 15.38
CA GLU A 511 17.13 -25.53 16.84
C GLU A 511 15.87 -24.80 17.30
N ARG A 512 15.40 -23.78 16.54
CA ARG A 512 14.16 -23.06 16.83
C ARG A 512 12.98 -24.01 16.84
N SER A 513 12.85 -24.88 15.84
CA SER A 513 11.77 -25.89 15.76
C SER A 513 11.87 -26.92 16.88
N GLU A 514 13.08 -27.31 17.28
CA GLU A 514 13.30 -28.22 18.42
C GLU A 514 12.86 -27.59 19.74
N ILE A 515 13.22 -26.31 19.96
CA ILE A 515 12.78 -25.54 21.13
C ILE A 515 11.27 -25.37 21.14
N ALA A 516 10.66 -25.08 19.99
CA ALA A 516 9.21 -24.98 19.85
C ALA A 516 8.51 -26.29 20.26
N SER A 517 9.03 -27.42 19.77
CA SER A 517 8.52 -28.75 20.12
C SER A 517 8.70 -29.07 21.62
N TYR A 518 9.82 -28.65 22.22
CA TYR A 518 10.04 -28.79 23.66
C TYR A 518 9.01 -27.98 24.46
N ILE A 519 8.83 -26.68 24.11
CA ILE A 519 7.87 -25.80 24.76
C ILE A 519 6.45 -26.35 24.65
N GLN A 520 6.05 -26.81 23.45
CA GLN A 520 4.74 -27.41 23.22
C GLN A 520 4.43 -28.58 24.16
N LYS A 521 5.42 -29.47 24.38
CA LYS A 521 5.29 -30.62 25.26
C LYS A 521 5.28 -30.30 26.75
N HIS A 522 5.97 -29.22 27.17
CA HIS A 522 6.17 -28.87 28.58
C HIS A 522 5.37 -27.67 29.06
N SER A 523 4.45 -27.13 28.23
CA SER A 523 3.56 -26.03 28.60
C SER A 523 2.10 -26.35 28.25
N LYS A 524 1.17 -25.66 28.90
CA LYS A 524 -0.26 -25.70 28.59
C LYS A 524 -0.58 -24.73 27.44
N SER A 525 -1.67 -24.96 26.72
CA SER A 525 -2.07 -24.09 25.59
C SER A 525 -2.35 -22.64 25.99
N LYS A 526 -2.71 -22.41 27.25
CA LYS A 526 -2.94 -21.07 27.82
C LYS A 526 -1.66 -20.35 28.28
N ASP A 527 -0.54 -21.07 28.40
CA ASP A 527 0.72 -20.48 28.84
C ASP A 527 1.27 -19.61 27.70
N THR A 528 1.73 -18.41 28.02
CA THR A 528 2.39 -17.51 27.08
C THR A 528 3.91 -17.73 27.07
N ILE A 529 4.55 -17.35 25.98
CA ILE A 529 6.01 -17.38 25.83
C ILE A 529 6.52 -16.05 25.26
N TYR A 530 7.81 -15.82 25.34
CA TYR A 530 8.45 -14.72 24.62
C TYR A 530 9.69 -15.17 23.86
N ALA A 531 9.80 -14.74 22.61
CA ALA A 531 10.98 -14.96 21.76
C ALA A 531 11.81 -13.68 21.66
N TRP A 532 12.91 -13.62 22.38
CA TRP A 532 13.94 -12.60 22.18
C TRP A 532 14.81 -13.01 20.99
N ASP A 533 14.22 -12.91 19.81
CA ASP A 533 14.74 -13.45 18.56
C ASP A 533 14.49 -12.49 17.40
N THR A 534 15.10 -12.74 16.24
CA THR A 534 14.89 -12.04 14.98
C THR A 534 13.70 -12.56 14.18
N SER A 535 12.92 -13.49 14.72
CA SER A 535 11.78 -14.12 14.05
C SER A 535 10.68 -14.47 15.04
N ALA A 536 9.43 -14.26 14.62
CA ALA A 536 8.24 -14.63 15.39
C ALA A 536 7.75 -16.07 15.11
N THR A 537 8.48 -16.89 14.33
CA THR A 537 8.04 -18.24 13.94
C THR A 537 7.87 -19.18 15.14
N LEU A 538 8.64 -18.97 16.21
CA LEU A 538 8.60 -19.78 17.42
C LEU A 538 7.21 -19.88 18.03
N TYR A 539 6.43 -18.80 18.00
CA TYR A 539 5.08 -18.76 18.57
C TYR A 539 4.12 -19.73 17.87
N GLN A 540 4.10 -19.69 16.54
CA GLN A 540 3.27 -20.61 15.76
C GLN A 540 3.73 -22.06 15.87
N GLU A 541 5.04 -22.31 15.80
CA GLU A 541 5.61 -23.66 15.88
C GLU A 541 5.37 -24.30 17.25
N SER A 542 5.39 -23.51 18.33
CA SER A 542 5.10 -23.99 19.68
C SER A 542 3.60 -24.02 20.02
N ASP A 543 2.74 -23.46 19.16
CA ASP A 543 1.30 -23.25 19.41
C ASP A 543 1.06 -22.48 20.72
N ARG A 544 1.86 -21.40 20.96
CA ARG A 544 1.75 -20.54 22.14
C ARG A 544 1.69 -19.08 21.76
N LEU A 545 0.83 -18.33 22.45
CA LEU A 545 0.68 -16.89 22.24
C LEU A 545 1.89 -16.13 22.82
N ALA A 546 2.17 -14.98 22.20
CA ALA A 546 3.21 -14.08 22.68
C ALA A 546 2.79 -13.38 23.98
N ALA A 547 3.76 -13.15 24.86
CA ALA A 547 3.59 -12.44 26.11
C ALA A 547 3.64 -10.91 25.96
N SER A 548 3.87 -10.40 24.75
CA SER A 548 3.95 -8.98 24.43
C SER A 548 3.34 -8.72 23.06
N ALA A 549 2.72 -7.58 22.89
CA ALA A 549 2.26 -7.12 21.58
C ALA A 549 3.42 -6.90 20.60
N LEU A 550 4.61 -6.56 21.10
CA LEU A 550 5.85 -6.48 20.32
C LEU A 550 6.49 -7.87 20.25
N LEU A 551 6.29 -8.56 19.14
CA LEU A 551 6.61 -9.96 18.97
C LEU A 551 8.13 -10.28 18.98
N THR A 552 8.94 -9.32 18.52
CA THR A 552 10.40 -9.45 18.50
C THR A 552 11.06 -8.18 19.01
N PRO A 553 12.25 -8.26 19.64
CA PRO A 553 12.94 -7.09 20.19
C PRO A 553 13.60 -6.22 19.11
N THR A 554 13.49 -6.56 17.84
CA THR A 554 14.11 -5.85 16.71
C THR A 554 13.10 -5.07 15.88
N SER A 555 11.82 -5.46 15.90
CA SER A 555 10.78 -4.79 15.14
C SER A 555 10.16 -3.62 15.90
N TYR A 556 9.81 -2.59 15.15
CA TYR A 556 9.11 -1.40 15.65
C TYR A 556 9.86 -0.64 16.76
N MET A 557 11.19 -0.83 16.85
CA MET A 557 12.07 -0.21 17.85
C MET A 557 12.54 1.19 17.45
N GLY A 558 12.02 1.78 16.38
CA GLY A 558 12.25 3.18 16.01
C GLY A 558 11.68 4.17 17.04
N ILE A 559 10.63 3.77 17.76
CA ILE A 559 9.99 4.55 18.82
C ILE A 559 10.59 4.17 20.18
N TYR A 560 10.95 5.18 20.98
CA TYR A 560 11.57 4.96 22.31
C TYR A 560 10.65 4.19 23.26
N GLU A 561 9.37 4.50 23.25
CA GLU A 561 8.35 3.85 24.08
C GLU A 561 8.29 2.34 23.83
N ASN A 562 8.41 1.91 22.59
CA ASN A 562 8.42 0.47 22.25
C ASN A 562 9.61 -0.24 22.89
N ARG A 563 10.79 0.39 22.94
CA ARG A 563 12.00 -0.18 23.56
C ARG A 563 11.86 -0.39 25.05
N THR A 564 11.16 0.50 25.74
CA THR A 564 10.90 0.39 27.18
C THR A 564 9.75 -0.54 27.50
N ASN A 565 8.67 -0.45 26.71
CA ASN A 565 7.44 -1.20 26.95
C ASN A 565 7.60 -2.71 26.77
N VAL A 566 8.45 -3.18 25.85
CA VAL A 566 8.59 -4.62 25.60
C VAL A 566 9.04 -5.38 26.87
N THR A 567 10.03 -4.88 27.60
CA THR A 567 10.51 -5.53 28.82
C THR A 567 9.47 -5.46 29.93
N GLN A 568 8.76 -4.33 30.06
CA GLN A 568 7.68 -4.18 31.04
C GLN A 568 6.49 -5.09 30.76
N GLN A 569 6.11 -5.27 29.49
CA GLN A 569 5.06 -6.20 29.10
C GLN A 569 5.44 -7.65 29.40
N ILE A 570 6.69 -8.05 29.13
CA ILE A 570 7.20 -9.37 29.45
C ILE A 570 7.18 -9.61 30.98
N ASP A 571 7.63 -8.62 31.77
CA ASP A 571 7.64 -8.71 33.23
C ASP A 571 6.22 -8.89 33.80
N ARG A 572 5.25 -8.11 33.29
CA ARG A 572 3.85 -8.18 33.72
C ARG A 572 3.14 -9.46 33.32
N SER A 573 3.39 -9.95 32.10
CA SER A 573 2.73 -11.15 31.56
C SER A 573 3.32 -12.45 32.06
N GLU A 574 4.50 -12.40 32.68
CA GLU A 574 5.17 -13.55 33.33
C GLU A 574 5.19 -14.81 32.47
N PRO A 575 5.74 -14.76 31.23
CA PRO A 575 5.70 -15.91 30.33
C PRO A 575 6.39 -17.13 30.93
N LYS A 576 5.84 -18.30 30.67
CA LYS A 576 6.38 -19.56 31.19
C LYS A 576 7.78 -19.84 30.68
N TYR A 577 8.04 -19.50 29.41
CA TYR A 577 9.35 -19.65 28.77
C TYR A 577 9.75 -18.36 28.07
N ILE A 578 11.04 -18.04 28.15
CA ILE A 578 11.70 -17.02 27.36
C ILE A 578 12.82 -17.69 26.56
N VAL A 579 12.76 -17.54 25.23
CA VAL A 579 13.81 -18.03 24.33
C VAL A 579 14.66 -16.86 23.90
N VAL A 580 15.95 -16.93 24.08
CA VAL A 580 16.90 -15.88 23.76
C VAL A 580 17.83 -16.34 22.65
N ASN A 581 17.81 -15.67 21.52
CA ASN A 581 18.79 -15.83 20.45
C ASN A 581 20.11 -15.15 20.87
N ASN A 582 21.22 -15.91 20.83
CA ASN A 582 22.55 -15.43 21.23
C ASN A 582 23.07 -14.27 20.36
N GLN A 583 22.52 -14.08 19.16
CA GLN A 583 22.90 -13.01 18.24
C GLN A 583 22.16 -11.68 18.52
N VAL A 584 21.10 -11.71 19.33
CA VAL A 584 20.30 -10.53 19.66
C VAL A 584 20.74 -9.99 21.02
N GLU A 585 21.19 -8.76 21.03
CA GLU A 585 21.66 -8.14 22.27
C GLU A 585 20.52 -7.97 23.28
N LEU A 586 20.77 -8.43 24.52
CA LEU A 586 19.84 -8.24 25.62
C LEU A 586 20.00 -6.84 26.24
N THR A 587 18.90 -6.15 26.46
CA THR A 587 18.87 -4.92 27.23
C THR A 587 19.24 -5.18 28.70
N SER A 588 19.74 -4.15 29.42
CA SER A 588 20.08 -4.26 30.82
C SER A 588 18.90 -4.71 31.68
N ASN A 589 17.68 -4.19 31.36
CA ASN A 589 16.46 -4.56 32.06
C ASN A 589 16.09 -6.03 31.81
N MET A 590 16.25 -6.50 30.57
CA MET A 590 15.96 -7.90 30.24
C MET A 590 16.97 -8.85 30.89
N LYS A 591 18.26 -8.49 30.98
CA LYS A 591 19.29 -9.26 31.71
C LYS A 591 18.92 -9.38 33.18
N LYS A 592 18.44 -8.29 33.80
CA LYS A 592 18.00 -8.27 35.20
C LYS A 592 16.80 -9.17 35.41
N LEU A 593 15.75 -9.02 34.58
CA LEU A 593 14.54 -9.84 34.61
C LEU A 593 14.84 -11.34 34.54
N LEU A 594 15.69 -11.74 33.58
CA LEU A 594 16.07 -13.14 33.40
C LEU A 594 16.81 -13.68 34.62
N LYS A 595 17.68 -12.90 35.26
CA LYS A 595 18.44 -13.32 36.44
C LYS A 595 17.57 -13.47 37.68
N GLU A 596 16.58 -12.61 37.85
CA GLU A 596 15.73 -12.57 39.05
C GLU A 596 14.59 -13.58 38.99
N ASN A 597 13.94 -13.74 37.83
CA ASN A 597 12.66 -14.43 37.72
C ASN A 597 12.73 -15.75 36.93
N TYR A 598 13.86 -16.06 36.27
CA TYR A 598 13.96 -17.19 35.37
C TYR A 598 15.19 -18.05 35.64
N ARG A 599 15.08 -19.34 35.33
CA ARG A 599 16.19 -20.30 35.39
C ARG A 599 16.50 -20.81 34.00
N LEU A 600 17.79 -20.96 33.69
CA LEU A 600 18.22 -21.58 32.44
C LEU A 600 17.86 -23.06 32.47
N VAL A 601 17.25 -23.56 31.41
CA VAL A 601 16.95 -24.98 31.22
C VAL A 601 18.28 -25.70 30.90
N ASP A 602 18.51 -26.90 31.49
CA ASP A 602 19.77 -27.62 31.35
C ASP A 602 20.08 -28.12 29.91
N LYS A 603 19.11 -28.02 29.01
CA LYS A 603 19.30 -28.37 27.60
C LYS A 603 20.14 -27.31 26.90
N LYS A 604 21.29 -27.73 26.34
CA LYS A 604 22.21 -26.85 25.64
C LYS A 604 21.85 -26.75 24.16
N TYR A 605 21.66 -25.54 23.66
CA TYR A 605 21.52 -25.18 22.27
C TYR A 605 22.70 -24.33 21.84
N GLN A 606 23.06 -24.36 20.56
CA GLN A 606 24.19 -23.58 20.03
C GLN A 606 23.84 -22.10 19.83
N HIS A 607 22.66 -21.84 19.26
CA HIS A 607 22.22 -20.51 18.87
C HIS A 607 21.28 -19.86 19.89
N PHE A 608 20.67 -20.66 20.79
CA PHE A 608 19.65 -20.19 21.71
C PHE A 608 19.92 -20.55 23.15
N LYS A 609 19.31 -19.77 24.05
CA LYS A 609 19.17 -20.09 25.48
C LYS A 609 17.68 -20.15 25.79
N LEU A 610 17.27 -21.23 26.43
CA LEU A 610 15.90 -21.41 26.89
C LEU A 610 15.84 -21.16 28.39
N TYR A 611 15.01 -20.20 28.78
CA TYR A 611 14.75 -19.87 30.18
C TYR A 611 13.33 -20.28 30.54
N GLN A 612 13.18 -20.87 31.72
CA GLN A 612 11.90 -21.21 32.32
C GLN A 612 11.69 -20.36 33.55
N ARG A 613 10.47 -19.91 33.79
CA ARG A 613 10.09 -19.19 35.00
C ARG A 613 10.42 -20.01 36.24
N ALA A 614 11.04 -19.36 37.26
CA ALA A 614 11.52 -20.02 38.48
C ALA A 614 10.39 -20.53 39.39
#